data_eb3a719c355e04cb604e8287a680e0b6
#
_entry.id   eb3a719c355e04cb604e8287a680e0b6
#
_cell.length_a   1.000
_cell.length_b   1.000
_cell.length_c   1.000
_cell.angle_alpha   90.00
_cell.angle_beta   90.00
_cell.angle_gamma   90.00
#
_symmetry.space_group_name_H-M   'P 1'
#
loop_
_entity.id
_entity.type
_entity.pdbx_description
1 polymer ?
#
loop_
_entity_poly.entity_id
_entity_poly.type
_entity_poly.pdbx_seq_one_letter_code
_entity_poly.pdbx_strand_id
1 'polypeptide(L)'
;MRSTKIVATIGPASREPEVLERMVRAGMDVARLNFAHGTAEEHAETVRRVRAAAQAAGREVGVLQDIPGPKLRLGPVAGELAQLETGSRVILTPEQIEGDAKRLPVAWPGFAELVAPDDIVYLADGAIRLRVCEVRDGDVEVEVEVGGAVASRQGLNLPNVTMSLPAVSEADLRMIDAGIEMGVDLMALSFIRRGEDLLPVRERLEAHGSDIPVIAKIEKPQAAANAEEVVEAADGIMVARGDLGIELPIEQVPLVQKRLLHVAGQRAKPCITATQMLESMISSTRPTRAEVADVANAIFDGTDAVMLSQETAVGRDPAGAVEMMASIARATEEELPYWRLLTERGLRGGDESASIAFGAVGAVYQLGLRALVCPTMTGRTARLISSHRPQVPTLALSPRIEVVRRCAIYWGVLGRLMEEPHDTPELLEACERAAVEAGLCTSGDKIGITAGLPAGLAGGTNLFKVQRVA
;
A
#
# COMPACT_ATOMS: atom_id res chain seq x y z
N MET A 1 9.17 19.34 -6.55
CA MET A 1 8.90 17.94 -6.91
C MET A 1 8.16 17.29 -5.74
N ARG A 2 7.16 16.42 -5.96
CA ARG A 2 6.42 15.74 -4.88
C ARG A 2 7.19 14.51 -4.39
N SER A 3 7.30 14.35 -3.10
CA SER A 3 7.98 13.22 -2.44
C SER A 3 7.03 12.10 -2.01
N THR A 4 5.85 12.43 -1.44
CA THR A 4 4.80 11.47 -1.07
C THR A 4 4.31 10.72 -2.30
N LYS A 5 4.27 9.41 -2.26
CA LYS A 5 3.85 8.58 -3.40
C LYS A 5 2.34 8.46 -3.49
N ILE A 6 1.83 8.23 -4.70
CA ILE A 6 0.41 8.01 -4.96
C ILE A 6 0.21 6.61 -5.50
N VAL A 7 -0.51 5.79 -4.74
CA VAL A 7 -1.03 4.51 -5.17
C VAL A 7 -2.45 4.72 -5.69
N ALA A 8 -2.74 4.32 -6.93
CA ALA A 8 -4.08 4.45 -7.49
C ALA A 8 -4.62 3.09 -7.93
N THR A 9 -5.85 2.76 -7.51
CA THR A 9 -6.51 1.51 -7.89
C THR A 9 -7.01 1.60 -9.32
N ILE A 10 -6.63 0.62 -10.14
CA ILE A 10 -7.10 0.52 -11.51
C ILE A 10 -8.38 -0.30 -11.55
N GLY A 11 -9.38 0.24 -12.21
CA GLY A 11 -10.71 -0.37 -12.33
C GLY A 11 -11.44 0.06 -13.61
N PRO A 12 -12.74 -0.18 -13.71
CA PRO A 12 -13.52 0.12 -14.91
C PRO A 12 -13.37 1.55 -15.43
N ALA A 13 -13.25 2.54 -14.55
CA ALA A 13 -13.13 3.95 -14.94
C ALA A 13 -11.71 4.35 -15.40
N SER A 14 -10.69 3.54 -15.07
CA SER A 14 -9.29 3.92 -15.27
C SER A 14 -8.46 2.96 -16.14
N ARG A 15 -9.03 1.85 -16.59
CA ARG A 15 -8.29 0.82 -17.35
C ARG A 15 -7.98 1.17 -18.81
N GLU A 16 -8.60 2.22 -19.35
CA GLU A 16 -8.36 2.65 -20.73
C GLU A 16 -6.99 3.35 -20.88
N PRO A 17 -6.24 3.09 -21.97
CA PRO A 17 -4.86 3.57 -22.14
C PRO A 17 -4.70 5.09 -21.96
N GLU A 18 -5.61 5.87 -22.52
CA GLU A 18 -5.57 7.33 -22.45
C GLU A 18 -5.79 7.85 -21.02
N VAL A 19 -6.64 7.18 -20.23
CA VAL A 19 -6.88 7.51 -18.84
C VAL A 19 -5.67 7.14 -17.99
N LEU A 20 -5.10 5.95 -18.21
CA LEU A 20 -3.87 5.51 -17.54
C LEU A 20 -2.71 6.48 -17.79
N GLU A 21 -2.48 6.90 -19.04
CA GLU A 21 -1.43 7.86 -19.37
C GLU A 21 -1.66 9.20 -18.65
N ARG A 22 -2.90 9.71 -18.63
CA ARG A 22 -3.25 10.92 -17.89
C ARG A 22 -2.98 10.75 -16.38
N MET A 23 -3.33 9.62 -15.77
CA MET A 23 -3.05 9.33 -14.36
C MET A 23 -1.56 9.29 -14.06
N VAL A 24 -0.75 8.66 -14.93
CA VAL A 24 0.72 8.66 -14.79
C VAL A 24 1.28 10.07 -14.85
N ARG A 25 0.84 10.88 -15.84
CA ARG A 25 1.24 12.29 -15.98
C ARG A 25 0.78 13.17 -14.80
N ALA A 26 -0.40 12.88 -14.24
CA ALA A 26 -0.93 13.55 -13.04
C ALA A 26 -0.13 13.21 -11.77
N GLY A 27 0.60 12.08 -11.77
CA GLY A 27 1.49 11.72 -10.68
C GLY A 27 1.25 10.37 -10.03
N MET A 28 0.52 9.44 -10.64
CA MET A 28 0.44 8.08 -10.16
C MET A 28 1.84 7.44 -10.16
N ASP A 29 2.28 6.91 -9.01
CA ASP A 29 3.56 6.23 -8.85
C ASP A 29 3.39 4.71 -8.83
N VAL A 30 2.27 4.22 -8.30
CA VAL A 30 1.97 2.78 -8.19
C VAL A 30 0.53 2.52 -8.63
N ALA A 31 0.35 1.58 -9.53
CA ALA A 31 -0.96 1.06 -9.93
C ALA A 31 -1.33 -0.14 -9.05
N ARG A 32 -2.43 -0.03 -8.29
CA ARG A 32 -2.96 -1.14 -7.48
C ARG A 32 -3.98 -1.94 -8.28
N LEU A 33 -3.80 -3.26 -8.30
CA LEU A 33 -4.73 -4.23 -8.88
C LEU A 33 -5.41 -5.01 -7.75
N ASN A 34 -6.72 -4.84 -7.62
CA ASN A 34 -7.50 -5.52 -6.57
C ASN A 34 -7.96 -6.90 -7.06
N PHE A 35 -7.30 -7.95 -6.61
CA PHE A 35 -7.59 -9.33 -7.00
C PHE A 35 -8.86 -9.92 -6.37
N ALA A 36 -9.59 -9.14 -5.56
CA ALA A 36 -10.95 -9.52 -5.14
C ALA A 36 -11.96 -9.51 -6.31
N HIS A 37 -11.60 -8.89 -7.42
CA HIS A 37 -12.42 -8.72 -8.63
C HIS A 37 -11.60 -9.00 -9.88
N GLY A 38 -12.27 -9.42 -10.94
CA GLY A 38 -11.64 -9.71 -12.22
C GLY A 38 -10.98 -11.09 -12.30
N THR A 39 -10.42 -11.40 -13.46
CA THR A 39 -9.69 -12.65 -13.73
C THR A 39 -8.18 -12.39 -13.88
N ALA A 40 -7.39 -13.46 -13.83
CA ALA A 40 -5.94 -13.36 -14.04
C ALA A 40 -5.60 -12.74 -15.41
N GLU A 41 -6.35 -13.07 -16.46
CA GLU A 41 -6.16 -12.55 -17.81
C GLU A 41 -6.44 -11.04 -17.88
N GLU A 42 -7.50 -10.57 -17.21
CA GLU A 42 -7.85 -9.14 -17.14
C GLU A 42 -6.78 -8.36 -16.38
N HIS A 43 -6.24 -8.91 -15.30
CA HIS A 43 -5.15 -8.30 -14.57
C HIS A 43 -3.85 -8.26 -15.37
N ALA A 44 -3.51 -9.35 -16.08
CA ALA A 44 -2.35 -9.38 -16.97
C ALA A 44 -2.43 -8.32 -18.08
N GLU A 45 -3.63 -8.16 -18.69
CA GLU A 45 -3.86 -7.08 -19.67
C GLU A 45 -3.70 -5.69 -19.03
N THR A 46 -4.22 -5.50 -17.82
CA THR A 46 -4.08 -4.24 -17.08
C THR A 46 -2.61 -3.92 -16.79
N VAL A 47 -1.81 -4.92 -16.40
CA VAL A 47 -0.35 -4.74 -16.22
C VAL A 47 0.29 -4.26 -17.52
N ARG A 48 0.00 -4.90 -18.66
CA ARG A 48 0.54 -4.46 -19.96
C ARG A 48 0.18 -3.02 -20.29
N ARG A 49 -1.08 -2.61 -20.07
CA ARG A 49 -1.55 -1.24 -20.30
C ARG A 49 -0.85 -0.23 -19.39
N VAL A 50 -0.69 -0.55 -18.10
CA VAL A 50 0.05 0.31 -17.14
C VAL A 50 1.50 0.49 -17.59
N ARG A 51 2.18 -0.60 -18.01
CA ARG A 51 3.56 -0.51 -18.52
C ARG A 51 3.66 0.37 -19.78
N ALA A 52 2.71 0.21 -20.72
CA ALA A 52 2.66 1.05 -21.93
C ALA A 52 2.41 2.53 -21.61
N ALA A 53 1.47 2.83 -20.71
CA ALA A 53 1.18 4.20 -20.27
C ALA A 53 2.38 4.83 -19.54
N ALA A 54 3.09 4.06 -18.72
CA ALA A 54 4.31 4.50 -18.04
C ALA A 54 5.41 4.86 -19.05
N GLN A 55 5.63 4.01 -20.05
CA GLN A 55 6.57 4.26 -21.13
C GLN A 55 6.22 5.51 -21.94
N ALA A 56 4.95 5.69 -22.32
CA ALA A 56 4.46 6.87 -23.05
C ALA A 56 4.62 8.17 -22.25
N ALA A 57 4.52 8.09 -20.93
CA ALA A 57 4.73 9.22 -20.03
C ALA A 57 6.22 9.45 -19.66
N GLY A 58 7.14 8.58 -20.08
CA GLY A 58 8.57 8.65 -19.75
C GLY A 58 8.87 8.47 -18.25
N ARG A 59 8.05 7.64 -17.56
CA ARG A 59 8.17 7.38 -16.11
C ARG A 59 8.05 5.89 -15.82
N GLU A 60 8.71 5.44 -14.76
CA GLU A 60 8.44 4.10 -14.23
C GLU A 60 7.30 4.15 -13.21
N VAL A 61 6.41 3.16 -13.29
CA VAL A 61 5.26 2.98 -12.39
C VAL A 61 5.33 1.58 -11.82
N GLY A 62 5.24 1.45 -10.50
CA GLY A 62 5.15 0.15 -9.82
C GLY A 62 3.75 -0.45 -9.99
N VAL A 63 3.66 -1.78 -9.98
CA VAL A 63 2.39 -2.50 -9.93
C VAL A 63 2.28 -3.24 -8.61
N LEU A 64 1.22 -2.94 -7.85
CA LEU A 64 0.89 -3.56 -6.58
C LEU A 64 -0.28 -4.52 -6.77
N GLN A 65 -0.05 -5.81 -6.57
CA GLN A 65 -1.09 -6.82 -6.46
C GLN A 65 -1.67 -6.78 -5.05
N ASP A 66 -2.98 -6.63 -4.91
CA ASP A 66 -3.68 -6.66 -3.62
C ASP A 66 -4.50 -7.95 -3.51
N ILE A 67 -4.05 -8.86 -2.62
CA ILE A 67 -4.62 -10.17 -2.37
C ILE A 67 -5.73 -10.05 -1.33
N PRO A 68 -6.97 -10.51 -1.64
CA PRO A 68 -8.15 -10.29 -0.80
C PRO A 68 -8.14 -11.05 0.53
N GLY A 69 -7.43 -12.18 0.62
CA GLY A 69 -7.48 -13.07 1.77
C GLY A 69 -8.85 -13.78 1.95
N PRO A 70 -9.04 -14.51 3.04
CA PRO A 70 -10.24 -15.30 3.31
C PRO A 70 -11.41 -14.42 3.80
N LYS A 71 -11.98 -13.58 2.93
CA LYS A 71 -13.12 -12.75 3.30
C LYS A 71 -14.41 -13.58 3.33
N LEU A 72 -15.11 -13.58 4.47
CA LEU A 72 -16.44 -14.15 4.58
C LEU A 72 -17.41 -13.34 3.70
N ARG A 73 -18.31 -14.04 3.03
CA ARG A 73 -19.31 -13.42 2.16
C ARG A 73 -20.67 -14.08 2.33
N LEU A 74 -21.70 -13.31 2.07
CA LEU A 74 -23.03 -13.88 1.84
C LEU A 74 -23.04 -14.67 0.53
N GLY A 75 -23.99 -15.60 0.40
CA GLY A 75 -24.32 -16.25 -0.85
C GLY A 75 -25.21 -15.37 -1.74
N PRO A 76 -25.91 -15.98 -2.73
CA PRO A 76 -26.85 -15.26 -3.60
C PRO A 76 -28.08 -14.78 -2.83
N VAL A 77 -28.63 -13.63 -3.24
CA VAL A 77 -29.84 -13.02 -2.68
C VAL A 77 -30.86 -12.85 -3.80
N ALA A 78 -32.11 -13.23 -3.55
CA ALA A 78 -33.22 -13.12 -4.51
C ALA A 78 -33.41 -11.67 -4.97
N GLY A 79 -33.53 -11.48 -6.28
CA GLY A 79 -33.66 -10.14 -6.87
C GLY A 79 -32.43 -9.25 -6.68
N GLU A 80 -31.26 -9.84 -6.40
CA GLU A 80 -29.97 -9.18 -6.18
C GLU A 80 -29.87 -8.31 -4.91
N LEU A 81 -31.00 -7.93 -4.28
CA LEU A 81 -31.07 -7.07 -3.11
C LEU A 81 -32.14 -7.55 -2.14
N ALA A 82 -31.81 -7.63 -0.85
CA ALA A 82 -32.78 -7.81 0.25
C ALA A 82 -32.71 -6.61 1.19
N GLN A 83 -33.87 -6.11 1.64
CA GLN A 83 -33.95 -5.02 2.60
C GLN A 83 -34.10 -5.58 4.01
N LEU A 84 -33.13 -5.33 4.89
CA LEU A 84 -33.19 -5.68 6.30
C LEU A 84 -33.77 -4.49 7.10
N GLU A 85 -34.85 -4.75 7.86
CA GLU A 85 -35.48 -3.72 8.69
C GLU A 85 -34.91 -3.75 10.12
N THR A 86 -34.58 -2.59 10.66
CA THR A 86 -34.13 -2.47 12.06
C THR A 86 -35.15 -3.07 13.02
N GLY A 87 -34.72 -3.87 13.98
CA GLY A 87 -35.52 -4.61 14.93
C GLY A 87 -36.07 -5.95 14.42
N SER A 88 -35.86 -6.30 13.15
CA SER A 88 -36.24 -7.61 12.62
C SER A 88 -35.23 -8.69 12.99
N ARG A 89 -35.65 -9.96 12.88
CA ARG A 89 -34.79 -11.13 13.04
C ARG A 89 -34.50 -11.78 11.70
N VAL A 90 -33.27 -12.19 11.49
CA VAL A 90 -32.77 -12.83 10.28
C VAL A 90 -31.96 -14.06 10.66
N ILE A 91 -32.06 -15.11 9.87
CA ILE A 91 -31.24 -16.33 10.03
C ILE A 91 -30.08 -16.25 9.04
N LEU A 92 -28.84 -16.32 9.54
CA LEU A 92 -27.66 -16.56 8.75
C LEU A 92 -27.40 -18.07 8.70
N THR A 93 -27.34 -18.65 7.51
CA THR A 93 -27.29 -20.12 7.33
C THR A 93 -26.14 -20.53 6.42
N PRO A 94 -25.46 -21.66 6.70
CA PRO A 94 -24.48 -22.24 5.78
C PRO A 94 -25.10 -22.97 4.57
N GLU A 95 -26.45 -23.12 4.56
CA GLU A 95 -27.15 -23.76 3.44
C GLU A 95 -26.98 -22.95 2.14
N GLN A 96 -26.81 -23.68 1.04
CA GLN A 96 -26.72 -23.06 -0.30
C GLN A 96 -28.14 -22.79 -0.84
N ILE A 97 -28.70 -21.67 -0.43
CA ILE A 97 -30.01 -21.20 -0.85
C ILE A 97 -29.91 -19.84 -1.56
N GLU A 98 -30.95 -19.45 -2.24
CA GLU A 98 -31.16 -18.05 -2.63
C GLU A 98 -31.81 -17.33 -1.45
N GLY A 99 -31.07 -16.40 -0.83
CA GLY A 99 -31.48 -15.72 0.42
C GLY A 99 -32.52 -14.62 0.21
N ASP A 100 -33.17 -14.25 1.28
CA ASP A 100 -34.13 -13.14 1.35
C ASP A 100 -33.94 -12.31 2.63
N ALA A 101 -34.85 -11.40 2.93
CA ALA A 101 -34.80 -10.56 4.13
C ALA A 101 -34.96 -11.34 5.47
N LYS A 102 -35.31 -12.64 5.43
CA LYS A 102 -35.50 -13.47 6.62
C LYS A 102 -34.42 -14.53 6.81
N ARG A 103 -33.81 -14.99 5.70
CA ARG A 103 -32.77 -16.03 5.71
C ARG A 103 -31.70 -15.70 4.66
N LEU A 104 -30.49 -15.50 5.11
CA LEU A 104 -29.33 -15.16 4.26
C LEU A 104 -28.30 -16.28 4.30
N PRO A 105 -27.89 -16.80 3.13
CA PRO A 105 -26.83 -17.80 3.08
C PRO A 105 -25.47 -17.14 3.35
N VAL A 106 -24.64 -17.81 4.14
CA VAL A 106 -23.23 -17.43 4.36
C VAL A 106 -22.35 -18.46 3.62
N ALA A 107 -21.50 -17.99 2.75
CA ALA A 107 -20.64 -18.87 1.93
C ALA A 107 -19.47 -19.47 2.74
N TRP A 108 -19.77 -19.93 3.95
CA TRP A 108 -18.81 -20.56 4.85
C TRP A 108 -19.52 -21.62 5.72
N PRO A 109 -19.25 -22.93 5.52
CA PRO A 109 -19.95 -24.00 6.22
C PRO A 109 -19.80 -23.98 7.74
N GLY A 110 -18.63 -23.56 8.26
CA GLY A 110 -18.35 -23.46 9.70
C GLY A 110 -18.73 -22.12 10.33
N PHE A 111 -19.61 -21.31 9.71
CA PHE A 111 -19.93 -19.97 10.20
C PHE A 111 -20.50 -19.97 11.63
N ALA A 112 -21.38 -20.92 11.93
CA ALA A 112 -22.01 -21.04 13.25
C ALA A 112 -20.99 -21.38 14.37
N GLU A 113 -19.85 -21.98 14.04
CA GLU A 113 -18.77 -22.30 14.99
C GLU A 113 -17.91 -21.07 15.33
N LEU A 114 -18.01 -20.02 14.52
CA LEU A 114 -17.22 -18.80 14.67
C LEU A 114 -17.86 -17.76 15.57
N VAL A 115 -19.16 -17.87 15.87
CA VAL A 115 -19.93 -16.82 16.56
C VAL A 115 -20.62 -17.37 17.80
N ALA A 116 -20.84 -16.50 18.78
CA ALA A 116 -21.58 -16.78 20.01
C ALA A 116 -22.67 -15.71 20.21
N PRO A 117 -23.67 -15.97 21.07
CA PRO A 117 -24.63 -14.95 21.48
C PRO A 117 -23.95 -13.66 21.93
N ASP A 118 -24.53 -12.52 21.56
CA ASP A 118 -24.03 -11.15 21.75
C ASP A 118 -22.88 -10.71 20.82
N ASP A 119 -22.33 -11.60 19.99
CA ASP A 119 -21.39 -11.18 18.95
C ASP A 119 -22.03 -10.27 17.92
N ILE A 120 -21.23 -9.36 17.36
CA ILE A 120 -21.67 -8.44 16.31
C ILE A 120 -21.20 -8.94 14.94
N VAL A 121 -22.13 -8.93 14.00
CA VAL A 121 -21.86 -9.20 12.59
C VAL A 121 -22.12 -7.92 11.81
N TYR A 122 -21.13 -7.47 11.01
CA TYR A 122 -21.32 -6.36 10.10
C TYR A 122 -21.46 -6.83 8.66
N LEU A 123 -22.38 -6.19 7.92
CA LEU A 123 -22.54 -6.31 6.48
C LEU A 123 -22.34 -4.93 5.83
N ALA A 124 -22.17 -4.89 4.51
CA ALA A 124 -22.05 -3.66 3.75
C ALA A 124 -20.97 -2.70 4.30
N ASP A 125 -19.76 -3.24 4.55
CA ASP A 125 -18.62 -2.50 5.09
C ASP A 125 -18.97 -1.69 6.37
N GLY A 126 -19.76 -2.31 7.25
CA GLY A 126 -20.16 -1.75 8.54
C GLY A 126 -21.45 -0.94 8.54
N ALA A 127 -22.09 -0.72 7.39
CA ALA A 127 -23.34 0.04 7.29
C ALA A 127 -24.53 -0.69 7.93
N ILE A 128 -24.52 -2.02 7.95
CA ILE A 128 -25.54 -2.86 8.56
C ILE A 128 -24.93 -3.57 9.76
N ARG A 129 -25.62 -3.50 10.90
CA ARG A 129 -25.16 -4.12 12.15
C ARG A 129 -26.20 -5.12 12.65
N LEU A 130 -25.73 -6.33 12.87
CA LEU A 130 -26.53 -7.45 13.37
C LEU A 130 -25.93 -7.93 14.70
N ARG A 131 -26.78 -8.30 15.65
CA ARG A 131 -26.39 -8.94 16.91
C ARG A 131 -26.80 -10.40 16.88
N VAL A 132 -25.90 -11.32 17.20
CA VAL A 132 -26.19 -12.74 17.34
C VAL A 132 -27.08 -12.96 18.57
N CYS A 133 -28.24 -13.58 18.37
CA CYS A 133 -29.20 -13.93 19.43
C CYS A 133 -29.01 -15.37 19.87
N GLU A 134 -28.98 -16.31 18.92
CA GLU A 134 -28.91 -17.75 19.17
C GLU A 134 -28.14 -18.44 18.03
N VAL A 135 -27.41 -19.49 18.40
CA VAL A 135 -26.77 -20.42 17.44
C VAL A 135 -27.42 -21.79 17.65
N ARG A 136 -28.04 -22.32 16.60
CA ARG A 136 -28.77 -23.59 16.68
C ARG A 136 -28.71 -24.36 15.38
N ASP A 137 -28.33 -25.66 15.45
CA ASP A 137 -28.34 -26.61 14.33
C ASP A 137 -27.56 -26.10 13.08
N GLY A 138 -26.51 -25.27 13.26
CA GLY A 138 -25.73 -24.67 12.19
C GLY A 138 -26.26 -23.33 11.68
N ASP A 139 -27.47 -22.93 12.07
CA ASP A 139 -28.04 -21.63 11.80
C ASP A 139 -27.69 -20.63 12.92
N VAL A 140 -27.60 -19.35 12.55
CA VAL A 140 -27.34 -18.24 13.47
C VAL A 140 -28.49 -17.24 13.36
N GLU A 141 -29.33 -17.15 14.41
CA GLU A 141 -30.37 -16.14 14.50
C GLU A 141 -29.74 -14.81 14.95
N VAL A 142 -29.97 -13.74 14.18
CA VAL A 142 -29.47 -12.40 14.48
C VAL A 142 -30.60 -11.39 14.54
N GLU A 143 -30.47 -10.38 15.41
CA GLU A 143 -31.31 -9.19 15.45
C GLU A 143 -30.66 -8.07 14.63
N VAL A 144 -31.41 -7.41 13.78
CA VAL A 144 -30.94 -6.28 12.98
C VAL A 144 -30.95 -5.01 13.84
N GLU A 145 -29.81 -4.61 14.38
CA GLU A 145 -29.67 -3.36 15.15
C GLU A 145 -29.67 -2.13 14.25
N VAL A 146 -29.01 -2.21 13.09
CA VAL A 146 -29.00 -1.18 12.05
C VAL A 146 -29.31 -1.86 10.72
N GLY A 147 -30.44 -1.53 10.12
CA GLY A 147 -30.92 -2.12 8.87
C GLY A 147 -30.35 -1.45 7.63
N GLY A 148 -30.61 -2.06 6.47
CA GLY A 148 -30.15 -1.56 5.18
C GLY A 148 -30.35 -2.56 4.06
N ALA A 149 -29.94 -2.19 2.84
CA ALA A 149 -29.98 -3.05 1.68
C ALA A 149 -28.76 -3.98 1.63
N VAL A 150 -28.99 -5.28 1.48
CA VAL A 150 -27.97 -6.33 1.38
C VAL A 150 -27.95 -6.89 -0.04
N ALA A 151 -26.79 -6.89 -0.67
CA ALA A 151 -26.59 -7.43 -2.01
C ALA A 151 -26.08 -8.88 -1.99
N SER A 152 -26.26 -9.58 -3.11
CA SER A 152 -25.63 -10.88 -3.36
C SER A 152 -24.11 -10.82 -3.17
N ARG A 153 -23.54 -11.83 -2.51
CA ARG A 153 -22.09 -12.00 -2.28
C ARG A 153 -21.42 -10.86 -1.49
N GLN A 154 -22.21 -10.08 -0.76
CA GLN A 154 -21.69 -9.00 0.07
C GLN A 154 -20.76 -9.50 1.16
N GLY A 155 -19.71 -8.70 1.48
CA GLY A 155 -18.76 -9.01 2.54
C GLY A 155 -19.43 -9.02 3.93
N LEU A 156 -18.97 -9.95 4.77
CA LEU A 156 -19.40 -10.13 6.15
C LEU A 156 -18.17 -9.99 7.05
N ASN A 157 -18.26 -9.17 8.09
CA ASN A 157 -17.18 -8.91 9.05
C ASN A 157 -17.59 -9.34 10.46
N LEU A 158 -16.64 -9.95 11.17
CA LEU A 158 -16.78 -10.41 12.56
C LEU A 158 -15.68 -9.76 13.42
N PRO A 159 -15.92 -8.59 14.04
CA PRO A 159 -14.86 -7.80 14.68
C PRO A 159 -14.13 -8.52 15.83
N ASN A 160 -14.87 -9.21 16.67
CA ASN A 160 -14.34 -9.80 17.90
C ASN A 160 -13.99 -11.28 17.79
N VAL A 161 -14.18 -11.86 16.59
CA VAL A 161 -13.99 -13.30 16.40
C VAL A 161 -12.54 -13.57 16.00
N THR A 162 -11.86 -14.37 16.83
CA THR A 162 -10.56 -14.93 16.48
C THR A 162 -10.78 -16.08 15.51
N MET A 163 -10.74 -15.80 14.22
CA MET A 163 -10.91 -16.84 13.22
C MET A 163 -9.70 -17.78 13.25
N SER A 164 -9.96 -19.06 13.35
CA SER A 164 -8.98 -20.14 13.20
C SER A 164 -8.52 -20.31 11.73
N LEU A 165 -9.03 -19.49 10.83
CA LEU A 165 -8.71 -19.51 9.41
C LEU A 165 -7.27 -19.07 9.16
N PRO A 166 -6.55 -19.76 8.24
CA PRO A 166 -5.27 -19.25 7.77
C PRO A 166 -5.46 -17.88 7.12
N ALA A 167 -4.55 -16.94 7.37
CA ALA A 167 -4.61 -15.60 6.78
C ALA A 167 -4.45 -15.63 5.25
N VAL A 168 -3.80 -16.68 4.74
CA VAL A 168 -3.57 -16.90 3.31
C VAL A 168 -4.15 -18.27 2.93
N SER A 169 -5.10 -18.28 2.02
CA SER A 169 -5.75 -19.48 1.51
C SER A 169 -5.01 -20.07 0.29
N GLU A 170 -5.32 -21.33 -0.08
CA GLU A 170 -4.83 -21.91 -1.35
C GLU A 170 -5.27 -21.11 -2.59
N ALA A 171 -6.41 -20.44 -2.52
CA ALA A 171 -6.85 -19.55 -3.60
C ALA A 171 -5.96 -18.31 -3.69
N ASP A 172 -5.58 -17.75 -2.55
CA ASP A 172 -4.66 -16.60 -2.50
C ASP A 172 -3.27 -16.99 -3.03
N LEU A 173 -2.76 -18.19 -2.70
CA LEU A 173 -1.50 -18.70 -3.22
C LEU A 173 -1.51 -18.83 -4.75
N ARG A 174 -2.62 -19.30 -5.34
CA ARG A 174 -2.77 -19.31 -6.81
C ARG A 174 -2.80 -17.90 -7.42
N MET A 175 -3.40 -16.93 -6.73
CA MET A 175 -3.36 -15.52 -7.17
C MET A 175 -1.94 -14.97 -7.11
N ILE A 176 -1.16 -15.34 -6.10
CA ILE A 176 0.26 -14.97 -5.97
C ILE A 176 1.07 -15.53 -7.13
N ASP A 177 0.87 -16.82 -7.51
CA ASP A 177 1.52 -17.41 -8.67
C ASP A 177 1.24 -16.59 -9.94
N ALA A 178 -0.03 -16.28 -10.18
CA ALA A 178 -0.42 -15.45 -11.32
C ALA A 178 0.24 -14.06 -11.27
N GLY A 179 0.37 -13.45 -10.09
CA GLY A 179 1.06 -12.17 -9.90
C GLY A 179 2.55 -12.25 -10.25
N ILE A 180 3.24 -13.33 -9.84
CA ILE A 180 4.64 -13.59 -10.19
C ILE A 180 4.79 -13.69 -11.71
N GLU A 181 3.93 -14.47 -12.37
CA GLU A 181 3.94 -14.65 -13.83
C GLU A 181 3.66 -13.35 -14.59
N MET A 182 2.78 -12.49 -14.08
CA MET A 182 2.49 -11.16 -14.65
C MET A 182 3.62 -10.15 -14.47
N GLY A 183 4.58 -10.41 -13.58
CA GLY A 183 5.66 -9.49 -13.24
C GLY A 183 5.18 -8.28 -12.45
N VAL A 184 4.37 -8.49 -11.40
CA VAL A 184 4.02 -7.43 -10.45
C VAL A 184 5.25 -7.05 -9.61
N ASP A 185 5.32 -5.81 -9.14
CA ASP A 185 6.50 -5.29 -8.45
C ASP A 185 6.37 -5.36 -6.92
N LEU A 186 5.13 -5.41 -6.40
CA LEU A 186 4.78 -5.41 -4.99
C LEU A 186 3.54 -6.29 -4.77
N MET A 187 3.42 -6.91 -3.60
CA MET A 187 2.23 -7.66 -3.18
C MET A 187 1.71 -7.14 -1.84
N ALA A 188 0.41 -6.89 -1.71
CA ALA A 188 -0.26 -6.56 -0.47
C ALA A 188 -1.16 -7.71 -0.03
N LEU A 189 -1.10 -8.08 1.25
CA LEU A 189 -1.82 -9.21 1.81
C LEU A 189 -2.82 -8.74 2.86
N SER A 190 -4.09 -9.09 2.67
CA SER A 190 -5.18 -8.81 3.61
C SER A 190 -5.21 -9.81 4.77
N PHE A 191 -5.94 -9.46 5.83
CA PHE A 191 -6.22 -10.31 6.99
C PHE A 191 -5.01 -10.77 7.81
N ILE A 192 -3.87 -10.08 7.70
CA ILE A 192 -2.70 -10.34 8.54
C ILE A 192 -3.03 -9.96 9.99
N ARG A 193 -2.63 -10.82 10.95
CA ARG A 193 -2.84 -10.64 12.39
C ARG A 193 -1.51 -10.64 13.16
N ARG A 194 -0.52 -11.37 12.63
CA ARG A 194 0.82 -11.56 13.21
C ARG A 194 1.85 -11.83 12.11
N GLY A 195 3.13 -11.75 12.45
CA GLY A 195 4.22 -11.93 11.47
C GLY A 195 4.23 -13.31 10.80
N GLU A 196 3.87 -14.37 11.54
CA GLU A 196 3.80 -15.74 11.02
C GLU A 196 2.79 -15.90 9.86
N ASP A 197 1.76 -15.08 9.80
CA ASP A 197 0.76 -15.12 8.72
C ASP A 197 1.38 -14.86 7.33
N LEU A 198 2.59 -14.28 7.28
CA LEU A 198 3.32 -14.01 6.03
C LEU A 198 4.16 -15.21 5.54
N LEU A 199 4.41 -16.22 6.38
CA LEU A 199 5.30 -17.34 6.06
C LEU A 199 4.88 -18.11 4.81
N PRO A 200 3.59 -18.50 4.61
CA PRO A 200 3.19 -19.23 3.41
C PRO A 200 3.50 -18.48 2.11
N VAL A 201 3.41 -17.14 2.14
CA VAL A 201 3.72 -16.30 0.97
C VAL A 201 5.22 -16.22 0.75
N ARG A 202 6.01 -16.08 1.82
CA ARG A 202 7.49 -16.09 1.72
C ARG A 202 8.00 -17.40 1.13
N GLU A 203 7.50 -18.54 1.63
CA GLU A 203 7.83 -19.86 1.10
C GLU A 203 7.43 -20.01 -0.38
N ARG A 204 6.26 -19.46 -0.76
CA ARG A 204 5.78 -19.49 -2.15
C ARG A 204 6.66 -18.65 -3.07
N LEU A 205 7.04 -17.44 -2.66
CA LEU A 205 7.95 -16.57 -3.40
C LEU A 205 9.33 -17.21 -3.56
N GLU A 206 9.87 -17.79 -2.48
CA GLU A 206 11.16 -18.49 -2.51
C GLU A 206 11.16 -19.69 -3.47
N ALA A 207 10.08 -20.49 -3.47
CA ALA A 207 9.91 -21.59 -4.40
C ALA A 207 9.92 -21.18 -5.87
N HIS A 208 9.49 -19.95 -6.17
CA HIS A 208 9.56 -19.35 -7.52
C HIS A 208 10.86 -18.55 -7.77
N GLY A 209 11.80 -18.51 -6.82
CA GLY A 209 13.00 -17.67 -6.92
C GLY A 209 12.67 -16.17 -7.00
N SER A 210 11.54 -15.74 -6.46
CA SER A 210 11.03 -14.38 -6.51
C SER A 210 11.37 -13.61 -5.22
N ASP A 211 11.80 -12.36 -5.39
CA ASP A 211 12.12 -11.43 -4.30
C ASP A 211 11.12 -10.25 -4.22
N ILE A 212 9.88 -10.45 -4.69
CA ILE A 212 8.82 -9.43 -4.66
C ILE A 212 8.54 -9.03 -3.22
N PRO A 213 8.60 -7.71 -2.88
CA PRO A 213 8.29 -7.22 -1.54
C PRO A 213 6.83 -7.44 -1.15
N VAL A 214 6.63 -7.85 0.11
CA VAL A 214 5.32 -8.14 0.69
C VAL A 214 4.91 -7.03 1.65
N ILE A 215 3.77 -6.40 1.37
CA ILE A 215 3.14 -5.35 2.17
C ILE A 215 2.03 -5.98 3.03
N ALA A 216 2.16 -5.93 4.35
CA ALA A 216 1.12 -6.40 5.25
C ALA A 216 0.01 -5.35 5.39
N LYS A 217 -1.23 -5.72 5.12
CA LYS A 217 -2.38 -4.84 5.33
C LYS A 217 -2.84 -4.93 6.79
N ILE A 218 -2.85 -3.80 7.47
CA ILE A 218 -3.30 -3.70 8.86
C ILE A 218 -4.78 -3.35 8.84
N GLU A 219 -5.61 -4.37 8.96
CA GLU A 219 -7.07 -4.36 8.88
C GLU A 219 -7.71 -4.88 10.17
N LYS A 220 -6.94 -5.62 10.96
CA LYS A 220 -7.42 -6.32 12.16
C LYS A 220 -6.81 -5.72 13.43
N PRO A 221 -7.56 -5.65 14.54
CA PRO A 221 -7.05 -5.19 15.84
C PRO A 221 -5.82 -5.96 16.32
N GLN A 222 -5.76 -7.26 16.02
CA GLN A 222 -4.63 -8.12 16.36
C GLN A 222 -3.34 -7.67 15.64
N ALA A 223 -3.41 -7.34 14.35
CA ALA A 223 -2.26 -6.81 13.62
C ALA A 223 -1.81 -5.46 14.18
N ALA A 224 -2.76 -4.60 14.54
CA ALA A 224 -2.45 -3.33 15.19
C ALA A 224 -1.81 -3.53 16.57
N ALA A 225 -2.25 -4.51 17.35
CA ALA A 225 -1.66 -4.85 18.65
C ALA A 225 -0.23 -5.40 18.48
N ASN A 226 0.00 -6.26 17.48
CA ASN A 226 1.27 -6.91 17.15
C ASN A 226 2.10 -6.11 16.12
N ALA A 227 1.92 -4.79 16.05
CA ALA A 227 2.48 -3.93 15.00
C ALA A 227 3.99 -4.12 14.80
N GLU A 228 4.76 -4.29 15.88
CA GLU A 228 6.21 -4.44 15.80
C GLU A 228 6.63 -5.73 15.11
N GLU A 229 5.99 -6.84 15.47
CA GLU A 229 6.22 -8.15 14.89
C GLU A 229 5.82 -8.17 13.41
N VAL A 230 4.63 -7.66 13.08
CA VAL A 230 4.13 -7.61 11.69
C VAL A 230 5.02 -6.74 10.80
N VAL A 231 5.43 -5.56 11.30
CA VAL A 231 6.33 -4.66 10.55
C VAL A 231 7.71 -5.29 10.35
N GLU A 232 8.23 -6.04 11.32
CA GLU A 232 9.51 -6.73 11.17
C GLU A 232 9.44 -7.82 10.07
N ALA A 233 8.38 -8.63 10.07
CA ALA A 233 8.19 -9.72 9.13
C ALA A 233 7.86 -9.25 7.69
N ALA A 234 7.22 -8.08 7.53
CA ALA A 234 6.83 -7.52 6.24
C ALA A 234 7.95 -6.63 5.63
N ASP A 235 7.85 -6.34 4.32
CA ASP A 235 8.70 -5.35 3.64
C ASP A 235 8.12 -3.93 3.69
N GLY A 236 6.86 -3.81 4.06
CA GLY A 236 6.13 -2.58 4.28
C GLY A 236 4.76 -2.86 4.85
N ILE A 237 4.00 -1.83 5.18
CA ILE A 237 2.63 -1.97 5.66
C ILE A 237 1.66 -1.07 4.89
N MET A 238 0.38 -1.47 4.92
CA MET A 238 -0.73 -0.64 4.46
C MET A 238 -1.74 -0.48 5.60
N VAL A 239 -2.00 0.74 6.02
CA VAL A 239 -3.05 1.05 7.00
C VAL A 239 -4.37 1.16 6.24
N ALA A 240 -5.17 0.08 6.25
CA ALA A 240 -6.46 -0.01 5.56
C ALA A 240 -7.57 0.48 6.51
N ARG A 241 -7.75 1.80 6.58
CA ARG A 241 -8.58 2.47 7.59
C ARG A 241 -10.05 2.11 7.51
N GLY A 242 -10.57 1.82 6.31
CA GLY A 242 -11.96 1.37 6.10
C GLY A 242 -12.24 0.07 6.85
N ASP A 243 -11.45 -0.98 6.57
CA ASP A 243 -11.60 -2.28 7.22
C ASP A 243 -11.27 -2.19 8.72
N LEU A 244 -10.22 -1.45 9.09
CA LEU A 244 -9.83 -1.25 10.48
C LEU A 244 -10.91 -0.50 11.29
N GLY A 245 -11.64 0.44 10.66
CA GLY A 245 -12.75 1.19 11.29
C GLY A 245 -14.03 0.38 11.48
N ILE A 246 -14.17 -0.77 10.79
CA ILE A 246 -15.23 -1.74 11.06
C ILE A 246 -14.87 -2.60 12.29
N GLU A 247 -13.58 -2.87 12.46
CA GLU A 247 -13.03 -3.78 13.47
C GLU A 247 -12.70 -3.07 14.80
N LEU A 248 -12.48 -1.76 14.78
CA LEU A 248 -12.15 -0.93 15.95
C LEU A 248 -13.15 0.21 16.10
N PRO A 249 -13.35 0.76 17.33
CA PRO A 249 -14.04 2.03 17.50
C PRO A 249 -13.42 3.11 16.62
N ILE A 250 -14.26 3.81 15.86
CA ILE A 250 -13.83 4.72 14.79
C ILE A 250 -12.88 5.81 15.30
N GLU A 251 -13.06 6.28 16.53
CA GLU A 251 -12.23 7.29 17.18
C GLU A 251 -10.80 6.79 17.48
N GLN A 252 -10.57 5.49 17.47
CA GLN A 252 -9.25 4.90 17.68
C GLN A 252 -8.43 4.80 16.40
N VAL A 253 -9.07 4.78 15.23
CA VAL A 253 -8.40 4.58 13.93
C VAL A 253 -7.29 5.60 13.69
N PRO A 254 -7.47 6.93 13.90
CA PRO A 254 -6.39 7.90 13.72
C PRO A 254 -5.22 7.70 14.66
N LEU A 255 -5.46 7.26 15.90
CA LEU A 255 -4.40 6.99 16.88
C LEU A 255 -3.58 5.75 16.49
N VAL A 256 -4.27 4.70 16.06
CA VAL A 256 -3.63 3.47 15.55
C VAL A 256 -2.81 3.78 14.30
N GLN A 257 -3.34 4.58 13.35
CA GLN A 257 -2.59 5.04 12.18
C GLN A 257 -1.26 5.69 12.58
N LYS A 258 -1.29 6.69 13.47
CA LYS A 258 -0.07 7.39 13.93
C LYS A 258 0.96 6.43 14.52
N ARG A 259 0.52 5.50 15.37
CA ARG A 259 1.38 4.49 15.97
C ARG A 259 2.01 3.57 14.91
N LEU A 260 1.22 3.08 13.95
CA LEU A 260 1.69 2.19 12.87
C LEU A 260 2.72 2.89 11.98
N LEU A 261 2.45 4.13 11.57
CA LEU A 261 3.39 4.95 10.78
C LEU A 261 4.70 5.18 11.54
N HIS A 262 4.62 5.43 12.85
CA HIS A 262 5.80 5.57 13.70
C HIS A 262 6.62 4.27 13.76
N VAL A 263 5.98 3.12 14.03
CA VAL A 263 6.64 1.81 14.11
C VAL A 263 7.30 1.43 12.77
N ALA A 264 6.60 1.64 11.65
CA ALA A 264 7.14 1.39 10.32
C ALA A 264 8.34 2.29 10.01
N GLY A 265 8.21 3.59 10.29
CA GLY A 265 9.29 4.55 10.09
C GLY A 265 10.55 4.25 10.90
N GLN A 266 10.40 3.73 12.13
CA GLN A 266 11.53 3.31 12.97
C GLN A 266 12.32 2.13 12.38
N ARG A 267 11.68 1.30 11.58
CA ARG A 267 12.27 0.12 10.93
C ARG A 267 12.61 0.37 9.45
N ALA A 268 12.54 1.62 9.01
CA ALA A 268 12.72 2.03 7.61
C ALA A 268 11.84 1.20 6.64
N LYS A 269 10.63 0.82 7.06
CA LYS A 269 9.65 0.12 6.22
C LYS A 269 8.68 1.13 5.62
N PRO A 270 8.39 1.07 4.30
CA PRO A 270 7.42 1.97 3.68
C PRO A 270 6.01 1.71 4.22
N CYS A 271 5.23 2.78 4.33
CA CYS A 271 3.84 2.72 4.77
C CYS A 271 2.92 3.39 3.77
N ILE A 272 1.81 2.72 3.45
CA ILE A 272 0.72 3.23 2.62
C ILE A 272 -0.46 3.57 3.54
N THR A 273 -0.95 4.81 3.50
CA THR A 273 -2.23 5.17 4.14
C THR A 273 -3.34 5.05 3.10
N ALA A 274 -4.32 4.20 3.40
CA ALA A 274 -5.31 3.75 2.43
C ALA A 274 -6.75 3.97 2.90
N THR A 275 -7.67 4.00 1.94
CA THR A 275 -9.13 4.10 2.04
C THR A 275 -9.64 5.46 2.51
N GLN A 276 -10.75 5.90 1.90
CA GLN A 276 -11.49 7.13 2.24
C GLN A 276 -10.62 8.40 2.26
N MET A 277 -9.63 8.50 1.34
CA MET A 277 -8.73 9.65 1.30
C MET A 277 -9.38 10.87 0.62
N LEU A 278 -10.00 10.65 -0.57
CA LEU A 278 -10.74 11.66 -1.33
C LEU A 278 -12.08 11.08 -1.81
N GLU A 279 -12.78 10.34 -0.95
CA GLU A 279 -13.94 9.52 -1.29
C GLU A 279 -15.06 10.31 -2.00
N SER A 280 -15.28 11.57 -1.60
CA SER A 280 -16.25 12.44 -2.26
C SER A 280 -15.95 12.64 -3.76
N MET A 281 -14.69 12.47 -4.19
CA MET A 281 -14.29 12.57 -5.60
C MET A 281 -14.71 11.36 -6.44
N ILE A 282 -15.32 10.34 -5.88
CA ILE A 282 -16.02 9.30 -6.65
C ILE A 282 -17.09 9.96 -7.54
N SER A 283 -17.83 10.92 -7.01
CA SER A 283 -18.93 11.61 -7.70
C SER A 283 -18.70 13.13 -7.89
N SER A 284 -17.88 13.75 -7.06
CA SER A 284 -17.57 15.18 -7.08
C SER A 284 -16.28 15.48 -7.84
N THR A 285 -16.14 16.68 -8.37
CA THR A 285 -14.90 17.20 -8.98
C THR A 285 -13.94 17.82 -7.95
N ARG A 286 -14.37 17.96 -6.70
CA ARG A 286 -13.56 18.53 -5.61
C ARG A 286 -13.78 17.73 -4.33
N PRO A 287 -12.72 17.51 -3.53
CA PRO A 287 -12.84 16.89 -2.23
C PRO A 287 -13.44 17.86 -1.21
N THR A 288 -13.89 17.31 -0.09
CA THR A 288 -14.26 18.08 1.09
C THR A 288 -13.01 18.63 1.80
N ARG A 289 -13.20 19.64 2.65
CA ARG A 289 -12.10 20.16 3.48
C ARG A 289 -11.57 19.13 4.48
N ALA A 290 -12.44 18.25 4.97
CA ALA A 290 -12.06 17.18 5.89
C ALA A 290 -11.12 16.17 5.21
N GLU A 291 -11.40 15.78 3.97
CA GLU A 291 -10.55 14.88 3.19
C GLU A 291 -9.18 15.51 2.88
N VAL A 292 -9.15 16.79 2.51
CA VAL A 292 -7.88 17.51 2.29
C VAL A 292 -7.05 17.55 3.57
N ALA A 293 -7.68 17.81 4.73
CA ALA A 293 -7.01 17.80 6.02
C ALA A 293 -6.53 16.39 6.41
N ASP A 294 -7.29 15.35 6.08
CA ASP A 294 -6.92 13.96 6.34
C ASP A 294 -5.69 13.52 5.53
N VAL A 295 -5.66 13.83 4.24
CA VAL A 295 -4.46 13.58 3.39
C VAL A 295 -3.24 14.31 3.96
N ALA A 296 -3.37 15.60 4.29
CA ALA A 296 -2.28 16.38 4.87
C ALA A 296 -1.80 15.79 6.19
N ASN A 297 -2.72 15.37 7.09
CA ASN A 297 -2.36 14.73 8.36
C ASN A 297 -1.62 13.40 8.15
N ALA A 298 -2.04 12.55 7.21
CA ALA A 298 -1.33 11.32 6.89
C ALA A 298 0.13 11.59 6.46
N ILE A 299 0.37 12.67 5.71
CA ILE A 299 1.71 13.09 5.28
C ILE A 299 2.51 13.63 6.48
N PHE A 300 1.92 14.47 7.34
CA PHE A 300 2.56 14.94 8.57
C PHE A 300 2.88 13.79 9.53
N ASP A 301 2.04 12.76 9.60
CA ASP A 301 2.25 11.55 10.40
C ASP A 301 3.41 10.69 9.86
N GLY A 302 3.83 10.93 8.61
CA GLY A 302 5.01 10.32 8.01
C GLY A 302 4.72 9.13 7.11
N THR A 303 3.55 9.08 6.43
CA THR A 303 3.28 8.07 5.39
C THR A 303 4.26 8.20 4.21
N ASP A 304 4.59 7.10 3.55
CA ASP A 304 5.38 7.09 2.32
C ASP A 304 4.50 7.30 1.10
N ALA A 305 3.30 6.71 1.14
CA ALA A 305 2.33 6.78 0.07
C ALA A 305 0.91 6.97 0.60
N VAL A 306 0.09 7.65 -0.20
CA VAL A 306 -1.36 7.74 -0.01
C VAL A 306 -2.06 7.00 -1.13
N MET A 307 -3.18 6.34 -0.83
CA MET A 307 -3.86 5.47 -1.80
C MET A 307 -5.25 5.99 -2.15
N LEU A 308 -5.54 6.01 -3.45
CA LEU A 308 -6.87 6.19 -4.02
C LEU A 308 -7.47 4.82 -4.35
N SER A 309 -8.69 4.57 -3.93
CA SER A 309 -9.42 3.31 -4.08
C SER A 309 -10.54 3.44 -5.12
N GLN A 310 -11.75 3.67 -4.70
CA GLN A 310 -12.90 3.86 -5.58
C GLN A 310 -12.81 5.14 -6.41
N GLU A 311 -12.15 6.16 -5.90
CA GLU A 311 -11.93 7.45 -6.55
C GLU A 311 -11.30 7.29 -7.94
N THR A 312 -10.43 6.30 -8.10
CA THR A 312 -9.78 5.99 -9.38
C THR A 312 -10.30 4.73 -10.05
N ALA A 313 -10.87 3.78 -9.30
CA ALA A 313 -11.37 2.53 -9.87
C ALA A 313 -12.72 2.69 -10.59
N VAL A 314 -13.65 3.46 -10.01
CA VAL A 314 -15.03 3.67 -10.50
C VAL A 314 -15.44 5.14 -10.51
N GLY A 315 -14.57 6.03 -10.01
CA GLY A 315 -14.86 7.45 -9.90
C GLY A 315 -15.01 8.16 -11.24
N ARG A 316 -15.64 9.31 -11.21
CA ARG A 316 -15.98 10.13 -12.39
C ARG A 316 -14.75 10.63 -13.16
N ASP A 317 -13.67 11.02 -12.46
CA ASP A 317 -12.44 11.54 -13.04
C ASP A 317 -11.20 11.00 -12.31
N PRO A 318 -10.74 9.79 -12.68
CA PRO A 318 -9.58 9.17 -12.07
C PRO A 318 -8.30 10.03 -12.10
N ALA A 319 -8.03 10.69 -13.23
CA ALA A 319 -6.84 11.52 -13.39
C ALA A 319 -6.92 12.79 -12.54
N GLY A 320 -8.09 13.42 -12.45
CA GLY A 320 -8.33 14.59 -11.58
C GLY A 320 -8.19 14.25 -10.10
N ALA A 321 -8.59 13.04 -9.67
CA ALA A 321 -8.36 12.58 -8.31
C ALA A 321 -6.86 12.42 -7.97
N VAL A 322 -6.06 11.87 -8.91
CA VAL A 322 -4.60 11.78 -8.77
C VAL A 322 -3.96 13.18 -8.73
N GLU A 323 -4.40 14.09 -9.60
CA GLU A 323 -3.89 15.48 -9.65
C GLU A 323 -4.18 16.25 -8.36
N MET A 324 -5.40 16.09 -7.81
CA MET A 324 -5.79 16.70 -6.53
C MET A 324 -4.93 16.15 -5.39
N MET A 325 -4.77 14.83 -5.31
CA MET A 325 -3.90 14.17 -4.33
C MET A 325 -2.47 14.68 -4.42
N ALA A 326 -1.93 14.82 -5.64
CA ALA A 326 -0.60 15.35 -5.89
C ALA A 326 -0.47 16.83 -5.48
N SER A 327 -1.52 17.61 -5.64
CA SER A 327 -1.56 19.02 -5.24
C SER A 327 -1.53 19.17 -3.72
N ILE A 328 -2.36 18.39 -3.01
CA ILE A 328 -2.39 18.40 -1.53
C ILE A 328 -1.02 17.98 -0.98
N ALA A 329 -0.45 16.90 -1.54
CA ALA A 329 0.86 16.42 -1.12
C ALA A 329 1.96 17.48 -1.27
N ARG A 330 2.04 18.16 -2.43
CA ARG A 330 3.02 19.23 -2.64
C ARG A 330 2.86 20.36 -1.62
N ALA A 331 1.64 20.85 -1.42
CA ALA A 331 1.38 21.93 -0.47
C ALA A 331 1.75 21.54 0.97
N THR A 332 1.47 20.28 1.36
CA THR A 332 1.81 19.78 2.70
C THR A 332 3.32 19.62 2.88
N GLU A 333 4.02 19.13 1.86
CA GLU A 333 5.47 18.89 1.89
C GLU A 333 6.27 20.19 2.05
N GLU A 334 5.77 21.33 1.57
CA GLU A 334 6.40 22.65 1.77
C GLU A 334 6.46 23.06 3.25
N GLU A 335 5.52 22.55 4.07
CA GLU A 335 5.40 22.85 5.51
C GLU A 335 6.02 21.75 6.41
N LEU A 336 6.62 20.69 5.84
CA LEU A 336 7.22 19.63 6.64
C LEU A 336 8.47 20.11 7.40
N PRO A 337 8.58 19.80 8.72
CA PRO A 337 9.74 20.16 9.51
C PRO A 337 10.91 19.17 9.28
N TYR A 338 11.45 19.13 8.08
CA TYR A 338 12.42 18.12 7.62
C TYR A 338 13.61 17.89 8.57
N TRP A 339 14.22 18.99 9.05
CA TRP A 339 15.34 18.86 10.00
C TRP A 339 14.91 18.20 11.30
N ARG A 340 13.73 18.55 11.81
CA ARG A 340 13.17 17.95 13.02
C ARG A 340 12.85 16.47 12.80
N LEU A 341 12.27 16.12 11.63
CA LEU A 341 12.00 14.73 11.26
C LEU A 341 13.28 13.89 11.23
N LEU A 342 14.38 14.43 10.68
CA LEU A 342 15.68 13.75 10.68
C LEU A 342 16.20 13.54 12.11
N THR A 343 16.18 14.56 12.95
CA THR A 343 16.72 14.52 14.32
C THR A 343 15.89 13.64 15.25
N GLU A 344 14.57 13.67 15.15
CA GLU A 344 13.68 12.84 15.96
C GLU A 344 13.73 11.34 15.56
N ARG A 345 13.90 11.05 14.28
CA ARG A 345 14.08 9.66 13.81
C ARG A 345 15.43 9.09 14.23
N GLY A 346 16.47 9.91 14.33
CA GLY A 346 17.77 9.59 14.90
C GLY A 346 18.50 8.42 14.25
N LEU A 347 19.72 8.17 14.74
CA LEU A 347 20.44 6.91 14.54
C LEU A 347 19.80 5.85 15.43
N ARG A 348 19.06 4.94 14.86
CA ARG A 348 18.55 3.78 15.60
C ARG A 348 19.32 2.56 15.14
N GLY A 349 20.02 1.93 16.06
CA GLY A 349 20.64 0.63 16.10
C GLY A 349 20.83 -0.04 14.73
N GLY A 350 21.47 0.65 13.79
CA GLY A 350 21.56 0.24 12.43
C GLY A 350 22.95 -0.30 12.14
N ASP A 351 23.02 -1.00 11.04
CA ASP A 351 24.27 -1.37 10.41
C ASP A 351 24.95 -0.15 9.75
N GLU A 352 26.09 -0.39 9.11
CA GLU A 352 26.85 0.62 8.39
C GLU A 352 25.99 1.38 7.36
N SER A 353 25.12 0.66 6.64
CA SER A 353 24.25 1.25 5.61
C SER A 353 23.26 2.26 6.18
N ALA A 354 22.68 1.98 7.34
CA ALA A 354 21.77 2.90 8.03
C ALA A 354 22.51 4.16 8.51
N SER A 355 23.74 3.98 9.03
CA SER A 355 24.59 5.09 9.47
C SER A 355 24.99 6.00 8.30
N ILE A 356 25.38 5.42 7.18
CA ILE A 356 25.69 6.16 5.95
C ILE A 356 24.47 6.91 5.42
N ALA A 357 23.29 6.27 5.37
CA ALA A 357 22.06 6.90 4.93
C ALA A 357 21.69 8.12 5.81
N PHE A 358 21.77 7.98 7.12
CA PHE A 358 21.53 9.08 8.07
C PHE A 358 22.53 10.24 7.86
N GLY A 359 23.82 9.93 7.75
CA GLY A 359 24.87 10.91 7.50
C GLY A 359 24.69 11.63 6.15
N ALA A 360 24.30 10.90 5.11
CA ALA A 360 24.03 11.46 3.78
C ALA A 360 22.85 12.45 3.82
N VAL A 361 21.76 12.13 4.52
CA VAL A 361 20.64 13.05 4.68
C VAL A 361 21.02 14.25 5.56
N GLY A 362 21.83 14.08 6.60
CA GLY A 362 22.37 15.18 7.39
C GLY A 362 23.23 16.15 6.56
N ALA A 363 24.03 15.62 5.64
CA ALA A 363 24.86 16.41 4.72
C ALA A 363 24.03 17.27 3.73
N VAL A 364 22.79 16.87 3.40
CA VAL A 364 21.88 17.69 2.59
C VAL A 364 21.74 19.08 3.19
N TYR A 365 21.46 19.16 4.48
CA TYR A 365 21.22 20.43 5.20
C TYR A 365 22.51 21.20 5.44
N GLN A 366 23.61 20.51 5.79
CA GLN A 366 24.87 21.16 6.15
C GLN A 366 25.62 21.72 4.93
N LEU A 367 25.53 21.02 3.79
CA LEU A 367 26.33 21.33 2.60
C LEU A 367 25.50 21.88 1.45
N GLY A 368 24.18 21.94 1.59
CA GLY A 368 23.26 22.42 0.54
C GLY A 368 23.27 21.51 -0.70
N LEU A 369 23.20 20.20 -0.50
CA LEU A 369 23.13 19.24 -1.60
C LEU A 369 21.82 19.39 -2.37
N ARG A 370 21.85 19.25 -3.69
CA ARG A 370 20.68 19.37 -4.58
C ARG A 370 19.93 18.06 -4.76
N ALA A 371 20.66 16.94 -4.65
CA ALA A 371 20.12 15.59 -4.76
C ALA A 371 21.00 14.59 -4.00
N LEU A 372 20.39 13.45 -3.63
CA LEU A 372 21.12 12.24 -3.25
C LEU A 372 21.01 11.23 -4.39
N VAL A 373 22.10 10.54 -4.70
CA VAL A 373 22.16 9.49 -5.73
C VAL A 373 22.60 8.20 -5.07
N CYS A 374 21.86 7.11 -5.27
CA CYS A 374 22.17 5.83 -4.67
C CYS A 374 22.06 4.68 -5.68
N PRO A 375 23.17 4.20 -6.23
CA PRO A 375 23.22 2.90 -6.90
C PRO A 375 22.79 1.80 -5.95
N THR A 376 21.91 0.90 -6.41
CA THR A 376 21.35 -0.13 -5.55
C THR A 376 20.93 -1.37 -6.34
N MET A 377 21.29 -2.56 -5.85
CA MET A 377 20.93 -3.85 -6.45
C MET A 377 19.58 -4.36 -5.96
N THR A 378 19.10 -3.89 -4.80
CA THR A 378 17.88 -4.39 -4.15
C THR A 378 16.89 -3.29 -3.75
N GLY A 379 17.25 -2.00 -3.92
CA GLY A 379 16.47 -0.87 -3.43
C GLY A 379 16.70 -0.53 -1.94
N ARG A 380 17.49 -1.33 -1.20
CA ARG A 380 17.69 -1.15 0.25
C ARG A 380 18.26 0.22 0.62
N THR A 381 19.31 0.68 -0.08
CA THR A 381 19.94 1.99 0.17
C THR A 381 18.94 3.12 -0.04
N ALA A 382 18.18 3.07 -1.14
CA ALA A 382 17.14 4.06 -1.45
C ALA A 382 16.06 4.10 -0.34
N ARG A 383 15.62 2.94 0.16
CA ARG A 383 14.65 2.81 1.26
C ARG A 383 15.19 3.41 2.56
N LEU A 384 16.45 3.13 2.92
CA LEU A 384 17.08 3.69 4.11
C LEU A 384 17.17 5.23 4.04
N ILE A 385 17.62 5.77 2.90
CA ILE A 385 17.66 7.24 2.70
C ILE A 385 16.25 7.83 2.79
N SER A 386 15.27 7.23 2.09
CA SER A 386 13.87 7.64 2.09
C SER A 386 13.28 7.72 3.51
N SER A 387 13.61 6.75 4.38
CA SER A 387 13.11 6.70 5.75
C SER A 387 13.48 7.91 6.60
N HIS A 388 14.55 8.60 6.25
CA HIS A 388 15.01 9.84 6.91
C HIS A 388 14.41 11.12 6.32
N ARG A 389 13.53 11.01 5.30
CA ARG A 389 12.80 12.15 4.70
C ARG A 389 13.73 13.29 4.26
N PRO A 390 14.67 13.07 3.34
CA PRO A 390 15.48 14.17 2.81
C PRO A 390 14.62 15.21 2.10
N GLN A 391 14.91 16.49 2.29
CA GLN A 391 14.21 17.58 1.61
C GLN A 391 14.49 17.64 0.10
N VAL A 392 15.55 16.95 -0.36
CA VAL A 392 15.93 16.87 -1.76
C VAL A 392 15.56 15.48 -2.33
N PRO A 393 15.36 15.37 -3.66
CA PRO A 393 15.08 14.11 -4.29
C PRO A 393 16.25 13.11 -4.12
N THR A 394 15.89 11.82 -4.03
CA THR A 394 16.82 10.71 -4.04
C THR A 394 16.70 9.97 -5.37
N LEU A 395 17.75 9.90 -6.15
CA LEU A 395 17.82 9.14 -7.40
C LEU A 395 18.38 7.74 -7.12
N ALA A 396 17.53 6.73 -7.22
CA ALA A 396 17.94 5.33 -7.13
C ALA A 396 18.30 4.80 -8.52
N LEU A 397 19.52 4.30 -8.67
CA LEU A 397 20.03 3.75 -9.93
C LEU A 397 20.18 2.23 -9.79
N SER A 398 19.64 1.46 -10.72
CA SER A 398 19.76 0.01 -10.70
C SER A 398 19.82 -0.56 -12.12
N PRO A 399 20.60 -1.63 -12.36
CA PRO A 399 20.57 -2.36 -13.63
C PRO A 399 19.31 -3.23 -13.76
N ARG A 400 18.56 -3.42 -12.68
CA ARG A 400 17.35 -4.26 -12.62
C ARG A 400 16.09 -3.40 -12.66
N ILE A 401 15.28 -3.58 -13.70
CA ILE A 401 14.02 -2.80 -13.86
C ILE A 401 13.03 -3.05 -12.71
N GLU A 402 12.99 -4.26 -12.16
CA GLU A 402 12.15 -4.62 -11.03
C GLU A 402 12.48 -3.77 -9.79
N VAL A 403 13.76 -3.55 -9.54
CA VAL A 403 14.23 -2.71 -8.42
C VAL A 403 13.86 -1.25 -8.65
N VAL A 404 14.00 -0.76 -9.88
CA VAL A 404 13.59 0.61 -10.25
C VAL A 404 12.12 0.82 -9.95
N ARG A 405 11.26 -0.13 -10.36
CA ARG A 405 9.80 -0.06 -10.16
C ARG A 405 9.40 -0.20 -8.70
N ARG A 406 10.06 -1.05 -7.93
CA ARG A 406 9.86 -1.17 -6.48
C ARG A 406 10.18 0.12 -5.73
N CYS A 407 11.15 0.90 -6.20
CA CYS A 407 11.47 2.21 -5.62
C CYS A 407 10.32 3.23 -5.77
N ALA A 408 9.34 2.99 -6.63
CA ALA A 408 8.20 3.89 -6.81
C ALA A 408 7.32 4.04 -5.56
N ILE A 409 7.44 3.14 -4.56
CA ILE A 409 6.71 3.26 -3.28
C ILE A 409 7.47 4.07 -2.23
N TYR A 410 8.78 4.30 -2.38
CA TYR A 410 9.59 4.97 -1.38
C TYR A 410 9.49 6.49 -1.50
N TRP A 411 9.19 7.16 -0.40
CA TRP A 411 9.05 8.60 -0.30
C TRP A 411 10.28 9.34 -0.87
N GLY A 412 10.07 10.29 -1.78
CA GLY A 412 11.13 11.13 -2.38
C GLY A 412 12.09 10.41 -3.33
N VAL A 413 11.89 9.11 -3.61
CA VAL A 413 12.79 8.33 -4.48
C VAL A 413 12.31 8.34 -5.92
N LEU A 414 13.25 8.55 -6.85
CA LEU A 414 13.11 8.35 -8.28
C LEU A 414 13.96 7.17 -8.68
N GLY A 415 13.35 6.15 -9.28
CA GLY A 415 14.09 5.02 -9.84
C GLY A 415 14.47 5.27 -11.30
N ARG A 416 15.70 4.92 -11.69
CA ARG A 416 16.12 4.88 -13.09
C ARG A 416 17.03 3.68 -13.37
N LEU A 417 16.93 3.15 -14.58
CA LEU A 417 17.87 2.14 -15.07
C LEU A 417 19.25 2.76 -15.24
N MET A 418 20.25 1.97 -14.92
CA MET A 418 21.68 2.28 -15.13
C MET A 418 22.37 1.01 -15.61
N GLU A 419 23.27 1.12 -16.58
CA GLU A 419 24.16 0.02 -16.92
C GLU A 419 25.09 -0.31 -15.74
N GLU A 420 25.45 -1.57 -15.60
CA GLU A 420 26.31 -2.00 -14.50
C GLU A 420 27.74 -1.45 -14.71
N PRO A 421 28.26 -0.62 -13.79
CA PRO A 421 29.55 0.00 -13.93
C PRO A 421 30.67 -1.03 -13.66
N HIS A 422 31.77 -0.94 -14.39
CA HIS A 422 32.92 -1.85 -14.24
C HIS A 422 33.81 -1.50 -13.04
N ASP A 423 33.84 -0.22 -12.66
CA ASP A 423 34.68 0.25 -11.56
C ASP A 423 34.04 1.44 -10.82
N THR A 424 34.71 1.90 -9.76
CA THR A 424 34.26 3.00 -8.93
C THR A 424 34.28 4.36 -9.64
N PRO A 425 35.30 4.75 -10.43
CA PRO A 425 35.25 5.95 -11.23
C PRO A 425 34.06 6.00 -12.18
N GLU A 426 33.83 4.96 -12.96
CA GLU A 426 32.66 4.87 -13.87
C GLU A 426 31.34 4.98 -13.13
N LEU A 427 31.23 4.32 -11.97
CA LEU A 427 30.02 4.43 -11.10
C LEU A 427 29.73 5.89 -10.70
N LEU A 428 30.76 6.63 -10.28
CA LEU A 428 30.61 8.01 -9.84
C LEU A 428 30.25 8.94 -10.99
N GLU A 429 30.85 8.75 -12.17
CA GLU A 429 30.51 9.50 -13.38
C GLU A 429 29.07 9.20 -13.86
N ALA A 430 28.67 7.92 -13.83
CA ALA A 430 27.31 7.52 -14.17
C ALA A 430 26.27 8.14 -13.21
N CYS A 431 26.57 8.20 -11.91
CA CYS A 431 25.72 8.86 -10.92
C CYS A 431 25.54 10.35 -11.21
N GLU A 432 26.63 11.06 -11.52
CA GLU A 432 26.58 12.48 -11.84
C GLU A 432 25.78 12.73 -13.13
N ARG A 433 26.10 12.00 -14.20
CA ARG A 433 25.38 12.08 -15.48
C ARG A 433 23.88 11.83 -15.31
N ALA A 434 23.50 10.77 -14.60
CA ALA A 434 22.10 10.43 -14.36
C ALA A 434 21.36 11.51 -13.56
N ALA A 435 22.02 12.16 -12.59
CA ALA A 435 21.40 13.26 -11.83
C ALA A 435 21.18 14.50 -12.70
N VAL A 436 22.10 14.84 -13.60
CA VAL A 436 21.95 15.94 -14.56
C VAL A 436 20.84 15.64 -15.58
N GLU A 437 20.85 14.44 -16.18
CA GLU A 437 19.81 13.99 -17.12
C GLU A 437 18.40 13.93 -16.49
N ALA A 438 18.34 13.65 -15.19
CA ALA A 438 17.09 13.70 -14.44
C ALA A 438 16.64 15.13 -14.11
N GLY A 439 17.43 16.16 -14.43
CA GLY A 439 17.15 17.57 -14.12
C GLY A 439 17.19 17.89 -12.62
N LEU A 440 17.92 17.12 -11.83
CA LEU A 440 18.00 17.27 -10.38
C LEU A 440 19.12 18.24 -9.95
N CYS A 441 20.10 18.46 -10.81
CA CYS A 441 21.23 19.36 -10.60
C CYS A 441 21.78 19.89 -11.92
N THR A 442 22.59 20.95 -11.83
CA THR A 442 23.29 21.58 -12.94
C THR A 442 24.77 21.75 -12.58
N SER A 443 25.60 22.11 -13.57
CA SER A 443 27.03 22.42 -13.33
C SER A 443 27.23 23.40 -12.17
N GLY A 444 28.18 23.08 -11.29
CA GLY A 444 28.46 23.84 -10.07
C GLY A 444 27.68 23.41 -8.83
N ASP A 445 26.55 22.72 -9.00
CA ASP A 445 25.78 22.18 -7.87
C ASP A 445 26.55 21.06 -7.13
N LYS A 446 26.12 20.76 -5.90
CA LYS A 446 26.64 19.62 -5.12
C LYS A 446 25.60 18.53 -5.03
N ILE A 447 26.02 17.29 -5.24
CA ILE A 447 25.22 16.08 -5.00
C ILE A 447 25.91 15.18 -3.98
N GLY A 448 25.11 14.35 -3.29
CA GLY A 448 25.62 13.29 -2.42
C GLY A 448 25.46 11.93 -3.08
N ILE A 449 26.53 11.15 -3.17
CA ILE A 449 26.50 9.79 -3.75
C ILE A 449 26.75 8.79 -2.62
N THR A 450 25.84 7.81 -2.46
CA THR A 450 26.04 6.68 -1.54
C THR A 450 26.22 5.40 -2.35
N ALA A 451 27.19 4.58 -2.01
CA ALA A 451 27.47 3.33 -2.74
C ALA A 451 27.95 2.22 -1.80
N GLY A 452 27.83 0.98 -2.24
CA GLY A 452 28.56 -0.16 -1.71
C GLY A 452 29.81 -0.40 -2.51
N LEU A 453 30.96 -0.50 -1.87
CA LEU A 453 32.26 -0.80 -2.51
C LEU A 453 32.80 -2.14 -2.02
N PRO A 454 33.45 -2.93 -2.90
CA PRO A 454 33.66 -2.68 -4.35
C PRO A 454 32.34 -2.71 -5.15
N ALA A 455 32.31 -1.95 -6.25
CA ALA A 455 31.17 -1.88 -7.16
C ALA A 455 30.78 -3.27 -7.69
N GLY A 456 29.47 -3.52 -7.92
CA GLY A 456 28.98 -4.78 -8.48
C GLY A 456 28.77 -5.91 -7.44
N LEU A 457 29.22 -5.78 -6.21
CA LEU A 457 28.92 -6.76 -5.17
C LEU A 457 27.68 -6.37 -4.38
N ALA A 458 26.73 -7.31 -4.24
CA ALA A 458 25.61 -7.17 -3.32
C ALA A 458 26.14 -7.13 -1.89
N GLY A 459 26.28 -5.95 -1.30
CA GLY A 459 26.82 -5.73 0.04
C GLY A 459 26.20 -4.48 0.66
N GLY A 460 26.60 -4.17 1.89
CA GLY A 460 26.12 -2.96 2.57
C GLY A 460 26.63 -1.69 1.89
N THR A 461 25.88 -0.60 2.05
CA THR A 461 26.33 0.74 1.69
C THR A 461 27.43 1.17 2.66
N ASN A 462 28.65 1.41 2.17
CA ASN A 462 29.83 1.73 2.98
C ASN A 462 30.58 3.00 2.52
N LEU A 463 30.08 3.68 1.49
CA LEU A 463 30.63 4.94 0.97
C LEU A 463 29.55 6.02 0.96
N PHE A 464 29.93 7.23 1.39
CA PHE A 464 29.26 8.47 1.07
C PHE A 464 30.27 9.47 0.50
N LYS A 465 29.99 10.05 -0.66
CA LYS A 465 30.81 11.06 -1.33
C LYS A 465 29.99 12.28 -1.66
N VAL A 466 30.51 13.47 -1.33
CA VAL A 466 29.99 14.74 -1.86
C VAL A 466 30.75 15.07 -3.14
N GLN A 467 30.02 15.29 -4.22
CA GLN A 467 30.57 15.61 -5.52
C GLN A 467 30.02 16.94 -6.03
N ARG A 468 30.89 17.77 -6.60
CA ARG A 468 30.47 18.95 -7.35
C ARG A 468 30.29 18.52 -8.81
N VAL A 469 29.13 18.86 -9.36
CA VAL A 469 28.78 18.57 -10.77
C VAL A 469 29.63 19.43 -11.68
N ALA A 470 30.26 18.78 -12.67
CA ALA A 470 31.18 19.41 -13.63
C ALA A 470 30.48 20.38 -14.63
#